data_e92641e3d761711ffa7279ed4a8f3eac
#
_entry.id   e92641e3d761711ffa7279ed4a8f3eac
#
_cell.length_a   1.000
_cell.length_b   1.000
_cell.length_c   1.000
_cell.angle_alpha   90.00
_cell.angle_beta   90.00
_cell.angle_gamma   90.00
#
_symmetry.space_group_name_H-M   'P 1'
#
loop_
_entity.id
_entity.type
_entity.pdbx_description
1 polymer ?
#
loop_
_entity_poly.entity_id
_entity_poly.type
_entity_poly.pdbx_seq_one_letter_code
_entity_poly.pdbx_strand_id
1 'polypeptide(L)'
;MAPYVQNSMLLAVVTGQRRGDIAKMKFSDVWDGHLHVEQQKTGAKLAIPLSLRCEMLDITLAQVIKRCRDRVVSPWLLHHVTSSGNVKAGDQVGENSLSVSFKLAIDSTGISVEDGKTMPTFHELRSLSERLYEGQGINTQQLLGHSSDRMTAQYHNDRGLDWVKVKV
;
A
#
# COMPACT_ATOMS: atom_id res chain seq x y z
N MET A 1 9.02 -9.32 15.25
CA MET A 1 7.98 -8.97 14.24
C MET A 1 8.50 -9.33 12.85
N ALA A 2 7.70 -10.02 12.04
CA ALA A 2 8.09 -10.36 10.67
C ALA A 2 8.25 -9.09 9.81
N PRO A 3 9.25 -9.01 8.91
CA PRO A 3 9.54 -7.79 8.12
C PRO A 3 8.35 -7.29 7.30
N TYR A 4 7.53 -8.21 6.77
CA TYR A 4 6.35 -7.83 5.98
C TYR A 4 5.33 -6.99 6.75
N VAL A 5 5.29 -7.09 8.09
CA VAL A 5 4.33 -6.33 8.92
C VAL A 5 4.63 -4.84 8.83
N GLN A 6 5.89 -4.44 9.11
CA GLN A 6 6.31 -3.05 8.97
C GLN A 6 6.22 -2.57 7.51
N ASN A 7 6.68 -3.40 6.57
CA ASN A 7 6.66 -3.04 5.15
C ASN A 7 5.23 -2.85 4.63
N SER A 8 4.26 -3.64 5.09
CA SER A 8 2.85 -3.46 4.73
C SER A 8 2.27 -2.15 5.25
N MET A 9 2.61 -1.78 6.49
CA MET A 9 2.20 -0.50 7.06
C MET A 9 2.79 0.69 6.29
N LEU A 10 4.07 0.63 5.96
CA LEU A 10 4.75 1.66 5.17
C LEU A 10 4.16 1.76 3.76
N LEU A 11 3.92 0.63 3.07
CA LEU A 11 3.24 0.63 1.77
C LEU A 11 1.84 1.23 1.87
N ALA A 12 1.06 0.88 2.91
CA ALA A 12 -0.28 1.42 3.11
C ALA A 12 -0.27 2.94 3.29
N VAL A 13 0.64 3.46 4.13
CA VAL A 13 0.73 4.90 4.40
C VAL A 13 1.30 5.65 3.19
N VAL A 14 2.35 5.13 2.55
CA VAL A 14 3.00 5.85 1.44
C VAL A 14 2.18 5.79 0.16
N THR A 15 1.49 4.70 -0.13
CA THR A 15 0.70 4.58 -1.38
C THR A 15 -0.78 4.91 -1.21
N GLY A 16 -1.30 4.87 0.01
CA GLY A 16 -2.72 5.03 0.29
C GLY A 16 -3.59 3.90 -0.28
N GLN A 17 -3.01 2.79 -0.74
CA GLN A 17 -3.78 1.72 -1.37
C GLN A 17 -4.49 0.82 -0.36
N ARG A 18 -5.52 0.11 -0.82
CA ARG A 18 -6.29 -0.81 0.02
C ARG A 18 -5.47 -2.05 0.36
N ARG A 19 -5.76 -2.68 1.48
CA ARG A 19 -5.12 -3.91 1.97
C ARG A 19 -5.00 -5.00 0.89
N GLY A 20 -6.09 -5.28 0.17
CA GLY A 20 -6.09 -6.28 -0.88
C GLY A 20 -5.18 -5.93 -2.07
N ASP A 21 -5.11 -4.64 -2.43
CA ASP A 21 -4.23 -4.16 -3.49
C ASP A 21 -2.76 -4.27 -3.05
N ILE A 22 -2.45 -3.88 -1.81
CA ILE A 22 -1.09 -3.95 -1.23
C ILE A 22 -0.60 -5.41 -1.17
N ALA A 23 -1.45 -6.34 -0.76
CA ALA A 23 -1.09 -7.76 -0.68
C ALA A 23 -0.69 -8.38 -2.04
N LYS A 24 -1.14 -7.78 -3.14
CA LYS A 24 -0.88 -8.26 -4.51
C LYS A 24 0.24 -7.55 -5.25
N MET A 25 0.86 -6.52 -4.65
CA MET A 25 1.97 -5.80 -5.27
C MET A 25 3.17 -6.70 -5.50
N LYS A 26 3.75 -6.61 -6.71
CA LYS A 26 4.91 -7.38 -7.13
C LYS A 26 6.08 -6.46 -7.46
N PHE A 27 7.29 -7.01 -7.42
CA PHE A 27 8.47 -6.30 -7.91
C PHE A 27 8.39 -6.01 -9.41
N SER A 28 7.69 -6.85 -10.19
CA SER A 28 7.45 -6.63 -11.62
C SER A 28 6.50 -5.48 -11.93
N ASP A 29 5.73 -5.00 -10.94
CA ASP A 29 4.84 -3.85 -11.11
C ASP A 29 5.60 -2.51 -11.06
N VAL A 30 6.90 -2.57 -10.78
CA VAL A 30 7.79 -1.40 -10.70
C VAL A 30 8.55 -1.25 -12.03
N TRP A 31 8.12 -0.28 -12.83
CA TRP A 31 8.76 0.05 -14.11
C TRP A 31 8.51 1.52 -14.47
N ASP A 32 9.29 2.08 -15.38
CA ASP A 32 9.23 3.50 -15.82
C ASP A 32 9.17 4.50 -14.65
N GLY A 33 9.94 4.23 -13.58
CA GLY A 33 9.99 5.12 -12.40
C GLY A 33 8.71 5.15 -11.54
N HIS A 34 7.79 4.22 -11.75
CA HIS A 34 6.49 4.15 -11.05
C HIS A 34 6.20 2.74 -10.52
N LEU A 35 5.40 2.68 -9.45
CA LEU A 35 4.70 1.49 -9.03
C LEU A 35 3.31 1.49 -9.67
N HIS A 36 3.00 0.46 -10.44
CA HIS A 36 1.73 0.29 -11.14
C HIS A 36 0.77 -0.54 -10.31
N VAL A 37 -0.40 0.02 -10.01
CA VAL A 37 -1.43 -0.62 -9.17
C VAL A 37 -2.76 -0.65 -9.91
N GLU A 38 -3.30 -1.84 -10.15
CA GLU A 38 -4.68 -2.01 -10.60
C GLU A 38 -5.55 -2.35 -9.39
N GLN A 39 -6.41 -1.41 -9.02
CA GLN A 39 -7.26 -1.56 -7.82
C GLN A 39 -8.37 -2.58 -8.06
N GLN A 40 -8.45 -3.60 -7.20
CA GLN A 40 -9.43 -4.69 -7.33
C GLN A 40 -10.89 -4.20 -7.22
N LYS A 41 -11.13 -3.24 -6.33
CA LYS A 41 -12.51 -2.77 -6.06
C LYS A 41 -13.04 -1.85 -7.15
N THR A 42 -12.20 -1.04 -7.76
CA THR A 42 -12.60 0.04 -8.68
C THR A 42 -12.13 -0.17 -10.11
N GLY A 43 -11.17 -1.07 -10.34
CA GLY A 43 -10.50 -1.24 -11.63
C GLY A 43 -9.58 -0.06 -12.01
N ALA A 44 -9.39 0.92 -11.12
CA ALA A 44 -8.54 2.07 -11.38
C ALA A 44 -7.07 1.62 -11.57
N LYS A 45 -6.43 2.10 -12.63
CA LYS A 45 -5.03 1.84 -12.96
C LYS A 45 -4.19 3.08 -12.64
N LEU A 46 -3.38 2.96 -11.60
CA LEU A 46 -2.57 4.05 -11.07
C LEU A 46 -1.09 3.79 -11.30
N ALA A 47 -0.36 4.79 -11.80
CA ALA A 47 1.09 4.80 -11.83
C ALA A 47 1.58 5.78 -10.74
N ILE A 48 2.04 5.24 -9.62
CA ILE A 48 2.48 6.00 -8.45
C ILE A 48 3.99 6.22 -8.57
N PRO A 49 4.47 7.49 -8.62
CA PRO A 49 5.90 7.75 -8.82
C PRO A 49 6.71 7.25 -7.63
N LEU A 50 7.86 6.65 -7.91
CA LEU A 50 8.77 6.14 -6.88
C LEU A 50 9.36 7.27 -6.01
N SER A 51 9.34 8.50 -6.52
CA SER A 51 9.74 9.72 -5.79
C SER A 51 8.71 10.20 -4.77
N LEU A 52 7.48 9.66 -4.78
CA LEU A 52 6.46 10.02 -3.79
C LEU A 52 7.03 9.85 -2.39
N ARG A 53 7.06 10.96 -1.63
CA ARG A 53 7.64 11.04 -0.29
C ARG A 53 6.55 11.33 0.74
N CYS A 54 6.52 10.54 1.78
CA CYS A 54 5.77 10.86 2.99
C CYS A 54 6.69 11.67 3.91
N GLU A 55 6.47 12.98 4.03
CA GLU A 55 7.33 13.88 4.79
C GLU A 55 7.36 13.51 6.28
N MET A 56 6.22 13.16 6.85
CA MET A 56 6.12 12.78 8.26
C MET A 56 7.00 11.58 8.62
N LEU A 57 7.13 10.63 7.70
CA LEU A 57 7.93 9.42 7.89
C LEU A 57 9.36 9.56 7.32
N ASP A 58 9.62 10.65 6.62
CA ASP A 58 10.89 10.91 5.94
C ASP A 58 11.32 9.78 5.00
N ILE A 59 10.36 9.19 4.26
CA ILE A 59 10.58 8.03 3.42
C ILE A 59 9.91 8.18 2.04
N THR A 60 10.59 7.72 0.99
CA THR A 60 10.03 7.64 -0.36
C THR A 60 9.48 6.25 -0.66
N LEU A 61 8.59 6.15 -1.66
CA LEU A 61 8.09 4.87 -2.14
C LEU A 61 9.22 3.95 -2.63
N ALA A 62 10.24 4.52 -3.31
CA ALA A 62 11.43 3.77 -3.71
C ALA A 62 12.14 3.11 -2.53
N GLN A 63 12.29 3.84 -1.42
CA GLN A 63 12.91 3.33 -0.20
C GLN A 63 12.07 2.23 0.44
N VAL A 64 10.74 2.37 0.46
CA VAL A 64 9.83 1.32 0.98
C VAL A 64 9.94 0.06 0.14
N ILE A 65 9.93 0.16 -1.19
CA ILE A 65 10.08 -0.99 -2.08
C ILE A 65 11.46 -1.66 -1.90
N LYS A 66 12.53 -0.86 -1.73
CA LYS A 66 13.86 -1.39 -1.43
C LYS A 66 13.88 -2.19 -0.13
N ARG A 67 13.17 -1.75 0.92
CA ARG A 67 13.04 -2.48 2.19
C ARG A 67 12.33 -3.84 2.03
N CYS A 68 11.47 -3.98 1.02
CA CYS A 68 10.78 -5.25 0.74
C CYS A 68 11.72 -6.30 0.11
N ARG A 69 12.91 -5.89 -0.37
CA ARG A 69 13.93 -6.81 -0.88
C ARG A 69 14.75 -7.35 0.28
N ASP A 70 14.82 -8.65 0.39
CA ASP A 70 15.63 -9.35 1.39
C ASP A 70 16.40 -10.53 0.76
N ARG A 71 16.73 -11.54 1.55
CA ARG A 71 17.48 -12.72 1.11
C ARG A 71 16.62 -13.79 0.45
N VAL A 72 15.29 -13.60 0.48
CA VAL A 72 14.33 -14.58 -0.06
C VAL A 72 13.92 -14.16 -1.47
N VAL A 73 14.02 -15.08 -2.41
CA VAL A 73 13.53 -14.85 -3.78
C VAL A 73 12.01 -14.94 -3.79
N SER A 74 11.36 -13.84 -4.13
CA SER A 74 9.90 -13.76 -4.24
C SER A 74 9.49 -12.76 -5.33
N PRO A 75 8.41 -13.02 -6.07
CA PRO A 75 7.82 -12.01 -6.95
C PRO A 75 7.08 -10.92 -6.19
N TRP A 76 6.67 -11.16 -4.94
CA TRP A 76 5.81 -10.30 -4.15
C TRP A 76 6.60 -9.28 -3.33
N LEU A 77 6.13 -8.04 -3.24
CA LEU A 77 6.70 -7.05 -2.31
C LEU A 77 6.53 -7.52 -0.85
N LEU A 78 5.37 -8.11 -0.53
CA LEU A 78 5.08 -8.67 0.78
C LEU A 78 5.08 -10.19 0.71
N HIS A 79 6.09 -10.80 1.29
CA HIS A 79 6.27 -12.25 1.28
C HIS A 79 6.76 -12.76 2.65
N HIS A 80 6.58 -14.05 2.86
CA HIS A 80 7.09 -14.74 4.03
C HIS A 80 8.60 -14.97 3.92
N VAL A 81 9.35 -14.62 4.95
CA VAL A 81 10.83 -14.81 4.98
C VAL A 81 11.24 -16.14 5.59
N THR A 82 10.32 -16.83 6.26
CA THR A 82 10.53 -18.14 6.88
C THR A 82 9.40 -19.08 6.53
N SER A 83 9.71 -20.35 6.40
CA SER A 83 8.70 -21.39 6.20
C SER A 83 8.11 -21.82 7.56
N SER A 84 6.78 -22.01 7.60
CA SER A 84 6.06 -22.50 8.78
C SER A 84 4.77 -23.22 8.36
N GLY A 85 4.59 -24.46 8.77
CA GLY A 85 3.46 -25.27 8.33
C GLY A 85 3.41 -25.40 6.81
N ASN A 86 2.30 -25.02 6.21
CA ASN A 86 2.10 -25.06 4.75
C ASN A 86 2.64 -23.83 4.00
N VAL A 87 3.13 -22.81 4.73
CA VAL A 87 3.67 -21.58 4.15
C VAL A 87 5.16 -21.73 3.91
N LYS A 88 5.63 -21.39 2.73
CA LYS A 88 7.05 -21.40 2.35
C LYS A 88 7.63 -19.99 2.33
N ALA A 89 8.92 -19.88 2.58
CA ALA A 89 9.65 -18.64 2.35
C ALA A 89 9.50 -18.23 0.87
N GLY A 90 9.15 -16.97 0.63
CA GLY A 90 8.84 -16.44 -0.69
C GLY A 90 7.36 -16.44 -1.06
N ASP A 91 6.52 -17.17 -0.32
CA ASP A 91 5.08 -17.16 -0.55
C ASP A 91 4.48 -15.77 -0.24
N GLN A 92 3.43 -15.43 -0.99
CA GLN A 92 2.67 -14.20 -0.80
C GLN A 92 2.06 -14.11 0.61
N VAL A 93 2.13 -12.94 1.22
CA VAL A 93 1.36 -12.64 2.43
C VAL A 93 -0.07 -12.28 2.04
N GLY A 94 -1.04 -13.10 2.46
CA GLY A 94 -2.45 -12.86 2.19
C GLY A 94 -3.01 -11.63 2.91
N GLU A 95 -4.04 -11.03 2.35
CA GLU A 95 -4.63 -9.79 2.91
C GLU A 95 -5.17 -9.95 4.34
N ASN A 96 -5.71 -11.12 4.69
CA ASN A 96 -6.18 -11.39 6.05
C ASN A 96 -5.00 -11.41 7.04
N SER A 97 -3.86 -11.97 6.64
CA SER A 97 -2.65 -11.99 7.44
C SER A 97 -2.15 -10.58 7.76
N LEU A 98 -2.31 -9.62 6.83
CA LEU A 98 -1.95 -8.22 7.07
C LEU A 98 -2.77 -7.61 8.21
N SER A 99 -4.10 -7.83 8.23
CA SER A 99 -4.95 -7.33 9.31
C SER A 99 -4.64 -7.95 10.66
N VAL A 100 -4.46 -9.27 10.69
CA VAL A 100 -4.13 -10.00 11.92
C VAL A 100 -2.77 -9.53 12.46
N SER A 101 -1.76 -9.47 11.61
CA SER A 101 -0.42 -9.06 12.01
C SER A 101 -0.36 -7.59 12.44
N PHE A 102 -1.12 -6.70 11.78
CA PHE A 102 -1.26 -5.31 12.19
C PHE A 102 -1.86 -5.21 13.60
N LYS A 103 -2.97 -5.93 13.85
CA LYS A 103 -3.59 -5.96 15.17
C LYS A 103 -2.61 -6.43 16.25
N LEU A 104 -1.92 -7.54 16.02
CA LEU A 104 -0.92 -8.07 16.96
C LEU A 104 0.23 -7.06 17.19
N ALA A 105 0.64 -6.35 16.13
CA ALA A 105 1.66 -5.31 16.25
C ALA A 105 1.18 -4.15 17.14
N ILE A 106 -0.05 -3.66 16.94
CA ILE A 106 -0.64 -2.61 17.78
C ILE A 106 -0.76 -3.09 19.23
N ASP A 107 -1.33 -4.28 19.45
CA ASP A 107 -1.48 -4.84 20.80
C ASP A 107 -0.13 -4.94 21.52
N SER A 108 0.96 -5.25 20.80
CA SER A 108 2.31 -5.35 21.38
C SER A 108 2.93 -4.01 21.78
N THR A 109 2.39 -2.88 21.31
CA THR A 109 2.89 -1.54 21.67
C THR A 109 2.38 -1.06 23.02
N GLY A 110 1.33 -1.68 23.56
CA GLY A 110 0.66 -1.22 24.78
C GLY A 110 -0.12 0.08 24.61
N ILE A 111 -0.33 0.57 23.38
CA ILE A 111 -1.16 1.74 23.10
C ILE A 111 -2.59 1.43 23.53
N SER A 112 -3.17 2.31 24.35
CA SER A 112 -4.59 2.32 24.69
C SER A 112 -5.32 3.44 23.98
N VAL A 113 -6.58 3.26 23.72
CA VAL A 113 -7.48 4.31 23.20
C VAL A 113 -8.40 4.81 24.33
N GLU A 114 -8.89 6.02 24.17
CA GLU A 114 -9.85 6.61 25.10
C GLU A 114 -11.14 5.80 25.18
N ASP A 115 -11.83 5.87 26.30
CA ASP A 115 -13.12 5.19 26.49
C ASP A 115 -14.10 5.55 25.38
N GLY A 116 -14.75 4.51 24.82
CA GLY A 116 -15.68 4.63 23.71
C GLY A 116 -15.05 4.67 22.30
N LYS A 117 -13.72 4.65 22.18
CA LYS A 117 -13.00 4.52 20.90
C LYS A 117 -12.54 3.09 20.66
N THR A 118 -12.48 2.69 19.40
CA THR A 118 -11.95 1.38 18.99
C THR A 118 -10.50 1.49 18.57
N MET A 119 -9.73 0.40 18.76
CA MET A 119 -8.37 0.33 18.26
C MET A 119 -8.33 0.47 16.73
N PRO A 120 -7.30 1.16 16.18
CA PRO A 120 -7.20 1.34 14.74
C PRO A 120 -7.05 0.01 14.02
N THR A 121 -7.65 -0.07 12.84
CA THR A 121 -7.54 -1.20 11.94
C THR A 121 -6.55 -0.90 10.81
N PHE A 122 -6.11 -1.92 10.08
CA PHE A 122 -5.22 -1.73 8.92
C PHE A 122 -5.82 -0.77 7.87
N HIS A 123 -7.16 -0.75 7.74
CA HIS A 123 -7.83 0.12 6.76
C HIS A 123 -7.63 1.62 7.06
N GLU A 124 -7.49 2.00 8.32
CA GLU A 124 -7.31 3.40 8.72
C GLU A 124 -5.95 3.97 8.33
N LEU A 125 -4.97 3.11 7.98
CA LEU A 125 -3.71 3.57 7.39
C LEU A 125 -3.94 4.30 6.05
N ARG A 126 -4.99 3.94 5.30
CA ARG A 126 -5.38 4.66 4.08
C ARG A 126 -5.92 6.05 4.40
N SER A 127 -6.77 6.19 5.43
CA SER A 127 -7.27 7.50 5.87
C SER A 127 -6.16 8.35 6.46
N LEU A 128 -5.18 7.73 7.13
CA LEU A 128 -3.97 8.42 7.58
C LEU A 128 -3.17 8.95 6.40
N SER A 129 -2.93 8.11 5.37
CA SER A 129 -2.26 8.51 4.14
C SER A 129 -2.91 9.73 3.49
N GLU A 130 -4.25 9.72 3.36
CA GLU A 130 -5.02 10.83 2.81
C GLU A 130 -4.74 12.13 3.55
N ARG A 131 -4.88 12.15 4.88
CA ARG A 131 -4.62 13.35 5.69
C ARG A 131 -3.18 13.84 5.61
N LEU A 132 -2.20 12.94 5.59
CA LEU A 132 -0.79 13.30 5.49
C LEU A 132 -0.48 13.98 4.15
N TYR A 133 -1.01 13.42 3.07
CA TYR A 133 -0.76 13.96 1.73
C TYR A 133 -1.59 15.21 1.40
N GLU A 134 -2.79 15.36 1.95
CA GLU A 134 -3.52 16.64 1.92
C GLU A 134 -2.69 17.75 2.58
N GLY A 135 -2.09 17.46 3.74
CA GLY A 135 -1.17 18.37 4.41
C GLY A 135 0.08 18.75 3.60
N GLN A 136 0.51 17.87 2.70
CA GLN A 136 1.62 18.09 1.76
C GLN A 136 1.18 18.76 0.44
N GLY A 137 -0.12 19.02 0.24
CA GLY A 137 -0.67 19.61 -1.00
C GLY A 137 -0.75 18.65 -2.18
N ILE A 138 -0.68 17.34 -1.95
CA ILE A 138 -0.78 16.31 -2.99
C ILE A 138 -2.25 16.00 -3.29
N ASN A 139 -2.57 15.76 -4.56
CA ASN A 139 -3.92 15.36 -4.98
C ASN A 139 -4.25 13.93 -4.51
N THR A 140 -4.89 13.84 -3.34
CA THR A 140 -5.26 12.56 -2.72
C THR A 140 -6.35 11.81 -3.47
N GLN A 141 -7.25 12.48 -4.16
CA GLN A 141 -8.25 11.82 -5.00
C GLN A 141 -7.58 10.98 -6.09
N GLN A 142 -6.56 11.54 -6.74
CA GLN A 142 -5.79 10.85 -7.75
C GLN A 142 -4.97 9.71 -7.15
N LEU A 143 -4.27 9.94 -6.04
CA LEU A 143 -3.46 8.93 -5.34
C LEU A 143 -4.31 7.75 -4.86
N LEU A 144 -5.49 8.03 -4.32
CA LEU A 144 -6.39 7.00 -3.79
C LEU A 144 -7.22 6.31 -4.89
N GLY A 145 -7.17 6.81 -6.13
CA GLY A 145 -7.97 6.27 -7.23
C GLY A 145 -9.46 6.46 -6.99
N HIS A 146 -9.86 7.57 -6.35
CA HIS A 146 -11.27 7.96 -6.27
C HIS A 146 -11.71 8.43 -7.65
N SER A 147 -12.69 7.76 -8.25
CA SER A 147 -13.30 8.21 -9.50
C SER A 147 -14.13 9.46 -9.23
N SER A 148 -13.67 10.63 -9.71
CA SER A 148 -14.62 11.70 -10.03
C SER A 148 -15.36 11.31 -11.33
N ASP A 149 -16.60 11.75 -11.51
CA ASP A 149 -17.38 11.49 -12.75
C ASP A 149 -16.62 11.86 -14.03
N ARG A 150 -15.72 12.84 -13.96
CA ARG A 150 -14.79 13.22 -15.04
C ARG A 150 -13.76 12.14 -15.38
N MET A 151 -13.23 11.44 -14.38
CA MET A 151 -12.26 10.36 -14.62
C MET A 151 -12.94 9.11 -15.17
N THR A 152 -14.18 8.83 -14.79
CA THR A 152 -14.97 7.74 -15.36
C THR A 152 -15.21 7.95 -16.86
N ALA A 153 -15.49 9.19 -17.31
CA ALA A 153 -15.64 9.51 -18.71
C ALA A 153 -14.34 9.33 -19.53
N GLN A 154 -13.19 9.66 -18.94
CA GLN A 154 -11.88 9.48 -19.57
C GLN A 154 -11.49 7.99 -19.67
N TYR A 155 -11.85 7.17 -18.67
CA TYR A 155 -11.65 5.73 -18.69
C TYR A 155 -12.48 5.03 -19.77
N HIS A 156 -13.68 5.50 -20.08
CA HIS A 156 -14.53 4.94 -21.12
C HIS A 156 -14.02 5.20 -22.55
N ASN A 157 -13.30 6.31 -22.76
CA ASN A 157 -12.78 6.68 -24.07
C ASN A 157 -11.48 5.95 -24.47
N ASP A 158 -10.65 5.52 -23.53
CA ASP A 158 -9.31 4.98 -23.78
C ASP A 158 -9.20 3.45 -23.64
N ARG A 159 -10.29 2.72 -23.74
CA ARG A 159 -10.34 1.25 -23.68
C ARG A 159 -9.61 0.64 -22.46
N GLY A 160 -9.47 1.36 -21.35
CA GLY A 160 -8.94 0.86 -20.09
C GLY A 160 -7.45 0.47 -20.10
N LEU A 161 -6.67 0.97 -21.07
CA LEU A 161 -5.24 0.63 -21.21
C LEU A 161 -4.30 1.63 -20.57
N ASP A 162 -4.74 2.87 -20.33
CA ASP A 162 -3.86 3.93 -19.84
C ASP A 162 -3.81 4.00 -18.32
N TRP A 163 -2.57 4.05 -17.82
CA TRP A 163 -2.28 4.26 -16.41
C TRP A 163 -2.38 5.74 -16.05
N VAL A 164 -3.11 6.05 -14.97
CA VAL A 164 -3.17 7.42 -14.43
C VAL A 164 -1.90 7.69 -13.64
N LYS A 165 -1.07 8.61 -14.14
CA LYS A 165 0.13 9.07 -13.44
C LYS A 165 -0.28 9.99 -12.29
N VAL A 166 0.00 9.58 -11.06
CA VAL A 166 -0.23 10.39 -9.87
C VAL A 166 0.76 11.55 -9.87
N LYS A 167 0.24 12.78 -9.76
CA LYS A 167 1.08 13.99 -9.64
C LYS A 167 1.44 14.21 -8.19
N VAL A 168 2.70 14.41 -7.94
CA VAL A 168 3.30 14.63 -6.62
C VAL A 168 4.16 15.87 -6.62
#